data_87f0dd6673495530d05ec3bc2b20c37b
#
_entry.id   87f0dd6673495530d05ec3bc2b20c37b
#
_cell.length_a   1.000
_cell.length_b   1.000
_cell.length_c   1.000
_cell.angle_alpha   90.00
_cell.angle_beta   90.00
_cell.angle_gamma   90.00
#
_symmetry.space_group_name_H-M   'P 1'
#
loop_
_entity.id
_entity.type
_entity.pdbx_description
1 polymer ?
#
loop_
_entity_poly.entity_id
_entity_poly.type
_entity_poly.pdbx_seq_one_letter_code
_entity_poly.pdbx_strand_id
1 'polypeptide(L)'
;MQMRAFEADGCLTVELEGDIDHHHARLIREEIDRRITDARPKKVVLELSKVAFMDSSGLGLVLGRLRTVSERGGRLILNNPTARTERILKMAGVDKLLPIVHDAGGNAYRTRKDV
;
A
#
# COMPACT_ATOMS: atom_id res chain seq x y z
N MET A 1 12.53 0.69 -8.99
CA MET A 1 11.52 0.71 -7.91
C MET A 1 12.03 1.51 -6.73
N GLN A 2 11.22 2.41 -6.27
CA GLN A 2 11.55 3.24 -5.11
C GLN A 2 10.44 3.14 -4.09
N MET A 3 10.82 3.28 -2.83
CA MET A 3 9.86 3.25 -1.73
C MET A 3 10.17 4.39 -0.77
N ARG A 4 9.12 5.09 -0.34
CA ARG A 4 9.22 6.11 0.70
C ARG A 4 8.15 5.83 1.74
N ALA A 5 8.49 6.04 2.99
CA ALA A 5 7.57 5.74 4.08
C ALA A 5 7.47 6.92 5.03
N PHE A 6 6.26 7.19 5.48
CA PHE A 6 5.95 8.27 6.41
C PHE A 6 5.09 7.71 7.53
N GLU A 7 5.36 8.16 8.73
CA GLU A 7 4.62 7.69 9.89
C GLU A 7 4.10 8.89 10.67
N ALA A 8 2.80 8.89 10.96
CA ALA A 8 2.18 9.95 11.75
C ALA A 8 0.89 9.43 12.36
N ASP A 9 0.72 9.67 13.65
CA ASP A 9 -0.55 9.42 14.37
C ASP A 9 -1.06 7.98 14.20
N GLY A 10 -0.15 7.02 14.26
CA GLY A 10 -0.51 5.62 14.15
C GLY A 10 -0.77 5.15 12.74
N CYS A 11 -0.48 5.99 11.75
CA CYS A 11 -0.64 5.64 10.34
C CYS A 11 0.73 5.58 9.67
N LEU A 12 0.99 4.46 9.01
CA LEU A 12 2.18 4.29 8.17
C LEU A 12 1.74 4.39 6.72
N THR A 13 2.27 5.39 6.01
CA THR A 13 2.03 5.54 4.59
C THR A 13 3.26 5.11 3.84
N VAL A 14 3.10 4.17 2.91
CA VAL A 14 4.18 3.66 2.07
C VAL A 14 3.90 4.04 0.64
N GLU A 15 4.75 4.89 0.08
CA GLU A 15 4.64 5.30 -1.31
C GLU A 15 5.57 4.44 -2.15
N LEU A 16 5.01 3.79 -3.18
CA LEU A 16 5.77 2.95 -4.09
C LEU A 16 5.82 3.60 -5.46
N GLU A 17 6.96 3.52 -6.11
CA GLU A 17 7.15 4.11 -7.42
C GLU A 17 7.87 3.12 -8.33
N GLY A 18 7.28 2.89 -9.52
CA GLY A 18 7.84 1.99 -10.51
C GLY A 18 6.98 0.76 -10.72
N ASP A 19 7.58 -0.30 -11.23
CA ASP A 19 6.87 -1.56 -11.47
C ASP A 19 7.07 -2.51 -10.30
N ILE A 20 5.99 -3.14 -9.87
CA ILE A 20 6.07 -4.14 -8.80
C ILE A 20 6.09 -5.50 -9.45
N ASP A 21 7.28 -5.99 -9.73
CA ASP A 21 7.48 -7.29 -10.36
C ASP A 21 8.12 -8.26 -9.37
N HIS A 22 8.33 -9.48 -9.83
CA HIS A 22 8.88 -10.54 -8.99
C HIS A 22 10.23 -10.16 -8.38
N HIS A 23 11.05 -9.44 -9.14
CA HIS A 23 12.39 -9.08 -8.70
C HIS A 23 12.37 -8.08 -7.54
N HIS A 24 11.46 -7.13 -7.58
CA HIS A 24 11.40 -6.05 -6.58
C HIS A 24 10.49 -6.38 -5.39
N ALA A 25 9.49 -7.22 -5.60
CA ALA A 25 8.47 -7.47 -4.58
C ALA A 25 9.06 -7.98 -3.27
N ARG A 26 10.08 -8.83 -3.34
CA ARG A 26 10.69 -9.40 -2.16
C ARG A 26 11.34 -8.33 -1.28
N LEU A 27 12.14 -7.45 -1.88
CA LEU A 27 12.85 -6.41 -1.13
C LEU A 27 11.88 -5.41 -0.53
N ILE A 28 10.84 -5.05 -1.29
CA ILE A 28 9.83 -4.14 -0.80
C ILE A 28 9.07 -4.75 0.36
N ARG A 29 8.71 -6.02 0.26
CA ARG A 29 8.02 -6.73 1.33
C ARG A 29 8.82 -6.70 2.62
N GLU A 30 10.10 -7.00 2.54
CA GLU A 30 10.95 -7.03 3.72
C GLU A 30 11.03 -5.65 4.37
N GLU A 31 11.14 -4.61 3.56
CA GLU A 31 11.22 -3.26 4.08
C GLU A 31 9.91 -2.81 4.73
N ILE A 32 8.78 -3.11 4.08
CA ILE A 32 7.48 -2.75 4.64
C ILE A 32 7.25 -3.49 5.95
N ASP A 33 7.57 -4.79 5.98
CA ASP A 33 7.36 -5.59 7.18
C ASP A 33 8.20 -5.07 8.34
N ARG A 34 9.42 -4.64 8.05
CA ARG A 34 10.27 -4.06 9.09
C ARG A 34 9.66 -2.78 9.64
N ARG A 35 9.11 -1.92 8.76
CA ARG A 35 8.47 -0.68 9.20
C ARG A 35 7.23 -0.96 10.02
N ILE A 36 6.46 -1.96 9.64
CA ILE A 36 5.26 -2.35 10.39
C ILE A 36 5.66 -2.86 11.78
N THR A 37 6.71 -3.67 11.84
CA THR A 37 7.19 -4.20 13.12
C THR A 37 7.67 -3.10 14.04
N ASP A 38 8.41 -2.13 13.52
CA ASP A 38 8.96 -1.05 14.31
C ASP A 38 7.92 -0.05 14.77
N ALA A 39 7.03 0.33 13.87
CA ALA A 39 6.06 1.40 14.14
C ALA A 39 4.77 0.89 14.78
N ARG A 40 4.41 -0.36 14.55
CA ARG A 40 3.15 -0.96 15.02
C ARG A 40 1.96 -0.08 14.68
N PRO A 41 1.80 0.29 13.42
CA PRO A 41 0.74 1.22 13.04
C PRO A 41 -0.63 0.56 13.14
N LYS A 42 -1.65 1.38 13.43
CA LYS A 42 -3.02 0.93 13.42
C LYS A 42 -3.59 0.92 12.00
N LYS A 43 -2.99 1.72 11.12
CA LYS A 43 -3.41 1.82 9.73
C LYS A 43 -2.17 1.90 8.85
N VAL A 44 -2.18 1.13 7.76
CA VAL A 44 -1.15 1.17 6.74
C VAL A 44 -1.79 1.57 5.43
N VAL A 45 -1.25 2.58 4.78
CA VAL A 45 -1.71 3.03 3.47
C VAL A 45 -0.61 2.74 2.45
N LEU A 46 -0.94 1.99 1.42
CA LEU A 46 -0.04 1.84 0.28
C LEU A 46 -0.47 2.82 -0.79
N GLU A 47 0.40 3.79 -1.06
CA GLU A 47 0.15 4.81 -2.07
C GLU A 47 0.65 4.28 -3.41
N LEU A 48 -0.26 4.07 -4.35
CA LEU A 48 0.04 3.38 -5.60
C LEU A 48 -0.02 4.27 -6.83
N SER A 49 -0.14 5.58 -6.65
CA SER A 49 -0.30 6.50 -7.80
C SER A 49 0.89 6.48 -8.75
N LYS A 50 2.06 6.09 -8.27
CA LYS A 50 3.27 6.04 -9.09
C LYS A 50 3.68 4.61 -9.46
N VAL A 51 2.78 3.66 -9.28
CA VAL A 51 2.99 2.27 -9.70
C VAL A 51 2.42 2.13 -11.10
N ALA A 52 3.30 1.91 -12.08
CA ALA A 52 2.89 1.81 -13.48
C ALA A 52 2.35 0.43 -13.82
N PHE A 53 2.89 -0.60 -13.18
CA PHE A 53 2.53 -1.98 -13.49
C PHE A 53 2.72 -2.86 -12.26
N MET A 54 1.91 -3.91 -12.19
CA MET A 54 1.99 -4.88 -11.11
C MET A 54 1.64 -6.25 -11.69
N ASP A 55 2.47 -7.26 -11.40
CA ASP A 55 2.17 -8.63 -11.78
C ASP A 55 1.64 -9.40 -10.56
N SER A 56 1.60 -10.73 -10.68
CA SER A 56 1.11 -11.56 -9.58
C SER A 56 1.95 -11.42 -8.31
N SER A 57 3.24 -11.08 -8.46
CA SER A 57 4.09 -10.84 -7.29
C SER A 57 3.65 -9.59 -6.55
N GLY A 58 3.21 -8.57 -7.28
CA GLY A 58 2.65 -7.36 -6.67
C GLY A 58 1.36 -7.65 -5.94
N LEU A 59 0.50 -8.48 -6.52
CA LEU A 59 -0.71 -8.91 -5.83
C LEU A 59 -0.37 -9.66 -4.55
N GLY A 60 0.63 -10.54 -4.60
CA GLY A 60 1.10 -11.26 -3.43
C GLY A 60 1.64 -10.32 -2.36
N LEU A 61 2.34 -9.28 -2.78
CA LEU A 61 2.85 -8.25 -1.87
C LEU A 61 1.70 -7.60 -1.11
N VAL A 62 0.66 -7.19 -1.83
CA VAL A 62 -0.51 -6.53 -1.23
C VAL A 62 -1.23 -7.48 -0.28
N LEU A 63 -1.52 -8.69 -0.71
CA LEU A 63 -2.27 -9.64 0.10
C LEU A 63 -1.49 -10.09 1.34
N GLY A 64 -0.17 -10.25 1.20
CA GLY A 64 0.67 -10.58 2.35
C GLY A 64 0.71 -9.46 3.37
N ARG A 65 0.70 -8.22 2.91
CA ARG A 65 0.67 -7.06 3.83
C ARG A 65 -0.68 -6.95 4.50
N LEU A 66 -1.76 -7.26 3.79
CA LEU A 66 -3.07 -7.31 4.39
C LEU A 66 -3.09 -8.30 5.55
N ARG A 67 -2.55 -9.49 5.33
CA ARG A 67 -2.48 -10.51 6.37
C ARG A 67 -1.66 -10.03 7.57
N THR A 68 -0.47 -9.50 7.32
CA THR A 68 0.43 -9.05 8.38
C THR A 68 -0.22 -7.95 9.23
N VAL A 69 -0.83 -6.97 8.58
CA VAL A 69 -1.46 -5.86 9.26
C VAL A 69 -2.69 -6.33 10.04
N SER A 70 -3.50 -7.20 9.42
CA SER A 70 -4.72 -7.69 10.07
C SER A 70 -4.41 -8.53 11.29
N GLU A 71 -3.37 -9.35 11.25
CA GLU A 71 -2.97 -10.16 12.38
C GLU A 71 -2.52 -9.32 13.57
N ARG A 72 -2.14 -8.08 13.32
CA ARG A 72 -1.75 -7.14 14.37
C ARG A 72 -2.88 -6.21 14.77
N GLY A 73 -4.08 -6.47 14.28
CA GLY A 73 -5.26 -5.66 14.61
C GLY A 73 -5.34 -4.35 13.85
N GLY A 74 -4.52 -4.18 12.82
CA GLY A 74 -4.51 -2.96 12.03
C GLY A 74 -5.35 -3.08 10.77
N ARG A 75 -5.30 -2.03 9.95
CA ARG A 75 -6.05 -1.94 8.70
C ARG A 75 -5.11 -1.56 7.56
N LEU A 76 -5.33 -2.16 6.39
CA LEU A 76 -4.60 -1.83 5.18
C LEU A 76 -5.53 -1.16 4.19
N ILE A 77 -5.07 -0.07 3.60
CA ILE A 77 -5.81 0.69 2.59
C ILE A 77 -4.91 0.88 1.38
N LEU A 78 -5.47 0.69 0.18
CA LEU A 78 -4.76 1.00 -1.07
C LEU A 78 -5.27 2.34 -1.57
N ASN A 79 -4.33 3.27 -1.82
CA ASN A 79 -4.67 4.63 -2.19
C ASN A 79 -4.19 4.96 -3.58
N ASN A 80 -5.10 5.50 -4.39
CA ASN A 80 -4.80 6.06 -5.71
C ASN A 80 -4.12 5.10 -6.69
N PRO A 81 -4.59 3.85 -6.85
CA PRO A 81 -4.02 3.03 -7.92
C PRO A 81 -4.36 3.67 -9.28
N THR A 82 -3.44 3.52 -10.23
CA THR A 82 -3.73 3.92 -11.61
C THR A 82 -4.86 3.04 -12.12
N ALA A 83 -5.53 3.49 -13.18
CA ALA A 83 -6.62 2.71 -13.76
C ALA A 83 -6.18 1.29 -14.11
N ARG A 84 -4.98 1.15 -14.64
CA ARG A 84 -4.44 -0.15 -15.02
C ARG A 84 -4.22 -1.04 -13.80
N THR A 85 -3.59 -0.50 -12.78
CA THR A 85 -3.33 -1.24 -11.55
C THR A 85 -4.62 -1.60 -10.84
N GLU A 86 -5.57 -0.67 -10.80
CA GLU A 86 -6.86 -0.93 -10.17
C GLU A 86 -7.61 -2.05 -10.85
N ARG A 87 -7.53 -2.11 -12.18
CA ARG A 87 -8.16 -3.19 -12.94
C ARG A 87 -7.58 -4.54 -12.53
N ILE A 88 -6.26 -4.61 -12.40
CA ILE A 88 -5.59 -5.85 -11.98
C ILE A 88 -6.04 -6.25 -10.59
N LEU A 89 -6.10 -5.29 -9.67
CA LEU A 89 -6.54 -5.55 -8.30
C LEU A 89 -7.97 -6.05 -8.25
N LYS A 90 -8.87 -5.44 -9.01
CA LYS A 90 -10.28 -5.83 -9.03
C LYS A 90 -10.47 -7.21 -9.67
N MET A 91 -9.74 -7.49 -10.73
CA MET A 91 -9.82 -8.81 -11.37
C MET A 91 -9.37 -9.91 -10.43
N ALA A 92 -8.45 -9.62 -9.52
CA ALA A 92 -7.99 -10.57 -8.52
C ALA A 92 -8.86 -10.59 -7.27
N GLY A 93 -9.90 -9.75 -7.20
CA GLY A 93 -10.82 -9.72 -6.06
C GLY A 93 -10.30 -8.96 -4.85
N VAL A 94 -9.23 -8.22 -4.99
CA VAL A 94 -8.62 -7.50 -3.86
C VAL A 94 -9.56 -6.46 -3.29
N ASP A 95 -10.35 -5.82 -4.14
CA ASP A 95 -11.31 -4.80 -3.71
C ASP A 95 -12.38 -5.34 -2.77
N LYS A 96 -12.57 -6.66 -2.73
CA LYS A 96 -13.51 -7.28 -1.81
C LYS A 96 -12.90 -7.57 -0.46
N LEU A 97 -11.59 -7.47 -0.35
CA LEU A 97 -10.87 -7.81 0.86
C LEU A 97 -10.40 -6.57 1.64
N LEU A 98 -10.18 -5.48 0.95
CA LEU A 98 -9.69 -4.25 1.58
C LEU A 98 -10.11 -3.04 0.76
N PRO A 99 -10.14 -1.84 1.39
CA PRO A 99 -10.55 -0.63 0.68
C PRO A 99 -9.53 -0.19 -0.36
N ILE A 100 -10.06 0.18 -1.54
CA ILE A 100 -9.31 0.89 -2.55
C ILE A 100 -9.93 2.27 -2.63
N VAL A 101 -9.16 3.31 -2.35
CA VAL A 101 -9.68 4.67 -2.29
C VAL A 101 -8.91 5.59 -3.21
N HIS A 102 -9.55 6.68 -3.59
CA HIS A 102 -8.97 7.70 -4.43
C HIS A 102 -9.16 9.04 -3.75
N ASP A 103 -8.06 9.65 -3.38
CA ASP A 103 -8.12 10.97 -2.77
C ASP A 103 -8.42 12.01 -3.84
N ALA A 104 -9.20 12.99 -3.47
CA ALA A 104 -9.50 14.08 -4.37
C ALA A 104 -8.29 15.00 -4.47
N GLY A 105 -7.38 14.64 -5.38
CA GLY A 105 -6.27 15.51 -5.73
C GLY A 105 -5.22 15.75 -4.69
N GLY A 106 -5.57 15.85 -3.45
CA GLY A 106 -4.63 16.24 -2.44
C GLY A 106 -4.26 15.16 -1.46
N ASN A 107 -4.83 14.01 -1.56
CA ASN A 107 -4.65 12.93 -0.60
C ASN A 107 -5.21 13.32 0.77
N ALA A 108 -6.28 12.69 1.18
CA ALA A 108 -6.96 13.03 2.41
C ALA A 108 -6.02 13.01 3.62
N TYR A 109 -5.13 12.05 3.69
CA TYR A 109 -4.21 11.96 4.81
C TYR A 109 -3.19 13.10 4.81
N ARG A 110 -2.77 13.58 3.63
CA ARG A 110 -1.88 14.72 3.54
C ARG A 110 -2.58 16.00 3.96
N THR A 111 -3.81 16.14 3.51
CA THR A 111 -4.60 17.32 3.86
C THR A 111 -4.77 17.43 5.34
N ARG A 112 -5.01 16.29 6.01
CA ARG A 112 -5.15 16.29 7.45
C ARG A 112 -3.89 16.71 8.17
N LYS A 113 -2.73 16.41 7.61
CA LYS A 113 -1.48 16.83 8.21
C LYS A 113 -1.27 18.32 8.10
N ASP A 114 -1.79 18.91 7.05
CA ASP A 114 -1.61 20.33 6.79
C ASP A 114 -2.53 21.19 7.66
N VAL A 115 -3.47 20.56 8.29
CA VAL A 115 -4.42 21.24 9.18
C VAL A 115 -4.01 21.19 10.66
#